data_29b79f1e82ffca76bb18589785ec8864
#
_entry.id   29b79f1e82ffca76bb18589785ec8864
#
_cell.length_a   1.000
_cell.length_b   1.000
_cell.length_c   1.000
_cell.angle_alpha   90.00
_cell.angle_beta   90.00
_cell.angle_gamma   90.00
#
_symmetry.space_group_name_H-M   'P 1'
#
loop_
_entity.id
_entity.type
_entity.pdbx_description
1 polymer ?
#
loop_
_entity_poly.entity_id
_entity_poly.type
_entity_poly.pdbx_seq_one_letter_code
_entity_poly.pdbx_strand_id
1 'polypeptide(L)'
;MHGTVSPNTKINNAIGYTCTFLYALFWYPQLYTKHHLHHSHVHTSNDPDYHEGNFFRWYFTFIRNYLSIWQVITMAILFNILKLWIPQANLLLLWVLPSLLSTVQLFYFGTYQPHKGEHDNKHHSRSQRRNHLAAFFSCYFFGYHYEHHDAPGVPWWRLWAPQPPKGGVQD
;
A
#
# COMPACT_ATOMS: atom_id res chain seq x y z
N MET A 1 -6.35 5.46 -2.85
CA MET A 1 -5.95 6.83 -2.48
C MET A 1 -6.07 7.82 -3.63
N HIS A 2 -6.09 7.39 -4.88
CA HIS A 2 -6.21 8.26 -6.06
C HIS A 2 -7.65 8.59 -6.50
N GLY A 3 -8.64 8.29 -5.68
CA GLY A 3 -10.04 8.65 -5.97
C GLY A 3 -10.67 7.89 -7.15
N THR A 4 -10.27 6.66 -7.39
CA THR A 4 -10.65 5.90 -8.59
C THR A 4 -11.93 5.07 -8.45
N VAL A 5 -12.54 5.03 -7.27
CA VAL A 5 -13.74 4.22 -7.00
C VAL A 5 -15.01 4.96 -7.41
N SER A 6 -15.05 6.27 -7.19
CA SER A 6 -16.21 7.12 -7.50
C SER A 6 -15.75 8.50 -8.00
N PRO A 7 -16.53 9.16 -8.89
CA PRO A 7 -16.30 10.57 -9.21
C PRO A 7 -16.55 11.51 -8.02
N ASN A 8 -17.22 11.02 -6.97
CA ASN A 8 -17.49 11.81 -5.77
C ASN A 8 -16.38 11.62 -4.73
N THR A 9 -15.63 12.69 -4.44
CA THR A 9 -14.52 12.70 -3.47
C THR A 9 -14.95 12.28 -2.05
N LYS A 10 -16.17 12.64 -1.62
CA LYS A 10 -16.67 12.24 -0.29
C LYS A 10 -16.83 10.73 -0.18
N ILE A 11 -17.30 10.08 -1.25
CA ILE A 11 -17.44 8.62 -1.31
C ILE A 11 -16.05 7.97 -1.28
N ASN A 12 -15.09 8.46 -2.06
CA ASN A 12 -13.73 7.94 -2.06
C ASN A 12 -13.08 8.06 -0.66
N ASN A 13 -13.24 9.20 -0.02
CA ASN A 13 -12.72 9.42 1.32
C ASN A 13 -13.41 8.51 2.36
N ALA A 14 -14.73 8.36 2.32
CA ALA A 14 -15.45 7.46 3.22
C ALA A 14 -14.97 6.01 3.06
N ILE A 15 -14.78 5.53 1.83
CA ILE A 15 -14.20 4.21 1.56
C ILE A 15 -12.76 4.15 2.08
N GLY A 16 -11.94 5.18 1.85
CA GLY A 16 -10.58 5.27 2.36
C GLY A 16 -10.52 5.12 3.88
N TYR A 17 -11.29 5.91 4.62
CA TYR A 17 -11.38 5.81 6.08
C TYR A 17 -11.84 4.43 6.54
N THR A 18 -12.89 3.89 5.94
CA THR A 18 -13.43 2.57 6.32
C THR A 18 -12.40 1.46 6.08
N CYS A 19 -11.79 1.41 4.89
CA CYS A 19 -10.83 0.37 4.55
C CYS A 19 -9.58 0.43 5.42
N THR A 20 -9.02 1.62 5.67
CA THR A 20 -7.80 1.76 6.47
C THR A 20 -8.06 1.46 7.95
N PHE A 21 -9.22 1.85 8.46
CA PHE A 21 -9.65 1.51 9.81
C PHE A 21 -9.82 0.00 10.01
N LEU A 22 -10.53 -0.66 9.10
CA LEU A 22 -10.76 -2.12 9.17
C LEU A 22 -9.48 -2.93 8.94
N TYR A 23 -8.53 -2.41 8.16
CA TYR A 23 -7.29 -3.13 7.87
C TYR A 23 -6.40 -3.28 9.12
N ALA A 24 -6.09 -2.21 9.82
CA ALA A 24 -5.31 -2.23 11.05
C ALA A 24 -5.38 -0.90 11.82
N LEU A 25 -6.54 -0.26 11.88
CA LEU A 25 -6.75 1.04 12.54
C LEU A 25 -5.84 2.15 12.01
N PHE A 26 -5.45 2.08 10.73
CA PHE A 26 -4.63 3.12 10.13
C PHE A 26 -5.38 4.45 10.01
N TRP A 27 -4.66 5.54 10.23
CA TRP A 27 -5.19 6.88 10.01
C TRP A 27 -5.12 7.25 8.52
N TYR A 28 -6.27 7.27 7.85
CA TYR A 28 -6.38 7.49 6.41
C TYR A 28 -5.63 8.74 5.89
N PRO A 29 -5.73 9.94 6.53
CA PRO A 29 -4.99 11.12 6.07
C PRO A 29 -3.47 10.94 6.06
N GLN A 30 -2.91 10.21 7.05
CA GLN A 30 -1.48 9.92 7.08
C GLN A 30 -1.08 9.02 5.91
N LEU A 31 -1.82 7.94 5.67
CA LEU A 31 -1.57 7.05 4.54
C LEU A 31 -1.72 7.77 3.19
N TYR A 32 -2.75 8.60 3.06
CA TYR A 32 -2.99 9.41 1.88
C TYR A 32 -1.79 10.33 1.60
N THR A 33 -1.35 11.10 2.59
CA THR A 33 -0.21 12.02 2.46
C THR A 33 1.09 11.27 2.12
N LYS A 34 1.38 10.17 2.81
CA LYS A 34 2.57 9.35 2.57
C LYS A 34 2.57 8.77 1.17
N HIS A 35 1.45 8.24 0.71
CA HIS A 35 1.31 7.69 -0.63
C HIS A 35 1.53 8.73 -1.74
N HIS A 36 0.98 9.95 -1.59
CA HIS A 36 1.22 11.03 -2.54
C HIS A 36 2.65 11.56 -2.48
N LEU A 37 3.26 11.56 -1.29
CA LEU A 37 4.66 11.93 -1.12
C LEU A 37 5.58 10.92 -1.83
N HIS A 38 5.28 9.62 -1.71
CA HIS A 38 5.97 8.57 -2.46
C HIS A 38 5.88 8.81 -3.97
N HIS A 39 4.68 9.03 -4.53
CA HIS A 39 4.51 9.32 -5.97
C HIS A 39 5.29 10.55 -6.46
N SER A 40 5.47 11.56 -5.61
CA SER A 40 6.17 12.80 -5.98
C SER A 40 7.68 12.77 -5.77
N HIS A 41 8.19 11.84 -4.95
CA HIS A 41 9.61 11.78 -4.55
C HIS A 41 10.23 10.39 -4.70
N VAL A 42 9.72 9.59 -5.64
CA VAL A 42 10.15 8.19 -5.83
C VAL A 42 11.67 8.08 -5.84
N HIS A 43 12.20 7.16 -5.02
CA HIS A 43 13.62 6.82 -4.95
C HIS A 43 14.52 7.98 -4.45
N THR A 44 13.97 8.91 -3.69
CA THR A 44 14.74 10.01 -3.05
C THR A 44 14.74 9.87 -1.54
N SER A 45 15.57 10.67 -0.85
CA SER A 45 15.59 10.73 0.63
C SER A 45 14.26 11.19 1.26
N ASN A 46 13.38 11.83 0.49
CA ASN A 46 12.06 12.28 0.94
C ASN A 46 10.95 11.26 0.67
N ASP A 47 11.28 10.15 0.01
CA ASP A 47 10.35 9.07 -0.25
C ASP A 47 10.12 8.23 1.01
N PRO A 48 8.89 8.19 1.58
CA PRO A 48 8.62 7.41 2.78
C PRO A 48 8.74 5.90 2.57
N ASP A 49 8.68 5.44 1.33
CA ASP A 49 8.71 4.03 0.96
C ASP A 49 10.12 3.55 0.60
N TYR A 50 11.07 4.47 0.39
CA TYR A 50 12.41 4.13 -0.05
C TYR A 50 13.44 4.13 1.08
N HIS A 51 14.36 3.17 1.02
CA HIS A 51 15.54 3.15 1.89
C HIS A 51 16.70 2.40 1.21
N GLU A 52 17.86 3.02 1.19
CA GLU A 52 19.10 2.36 0.81
C GLU A 52 19.51 1.35 1.88
N GLY A 53 19.55 0.08 1.55
CA GLY A 53 19.96 -0.94 2.50
C GLY A 53 19.40 -2.32 2.24
N ASN A 54 19.65 -3.21 3.18
CA ASN A 54 19.11 -4.57 3.09
C ASN A 54 17.61 -4.60 3.40
N PHE A 55 16.97 -5.72 3.05
CA PHE A 55 15.53 -5.95 3.24
C PHE A 55 15.04 -5.58 4.65
N PHE A 56 15.74 -6.00 5.70
CA PHE A 56 15.28 -5.79 7.07
C PHE A 56 15.33 -4.33 7.49
N ARG A 57 16.41 -3.61 7.15
CA ARG A 57 16.51 -2.17 7.43
C ARG A 57 15.42 -1.39 6.69
N TRP A 58 15.18 -1.73 5.44
CA TRP A 58 14.14 -1.10 4.64
C TRP A 58 12.74 -1.38 5.22
N TYR A 59 12.45 -2.64 5.57
CA TYR A 59 11.19 -3.02 6.21
C TYR A 59 10.94 -2.27 7.53
N PHE A 60 11.93 -2.20 8.41
CA PHE A 60 11.78 -1.48 9.68
C PHE A 60 11.61 0.04 9.47
N THR A 61 12.28 0.64 8.50
CA THR A 61 12.08 2.05 8.13
C THR A 61 10.67 2.28 7.61
N PHE A 62 10.20 1.41 6.71
CA PHE A 62 8.83 1.44 6.20
C PHE A 62 7.81 1.36 7.34
N ILE A 63 7.91 0.37 8.22
CA ILE A 63 7.01 0.24 9.38
C ILE A 63 7.03 1.50 10.25
N ARG A 64 8.20 2.03 10.57
CA ARG A 64 8.36 3.26 11.36
C ARG A 64 7.70 4.47 10.69
N ASN A 65 7.72 4.56 9.37
CA ASN A 65 7.11 5.65 8.61
C ASN A 65 5.58 5.60 8.62
N TYR A 66 5.00 4.40 8.70
CA TYR A 66 3.55 4.20 8.56
C TYR A 66 2.83 3.89 9.88
N LEU A 67 3.49 3.25 10.82
CA LEU A 67 2.91 2.88 12.12
C LEU A 67 3.04 4.02 13.12
N SER A 68 1.93 4.47 13.70
CA SER A 68 1.93 5.46 14.78
C SER A 68 1.84 4.79 16.14
N ILE A 69 2.41 5.42 17.17
CA ILE A 69 2.31 4.93 18.54
C ILE A 69 0.84 4.85 19.01
N TRP A 70 0.02 5.80 18.60
CA TRP A 70 -1.41 5.83 18.93
C TRP A 70 -2.15 4.65 18.32
N GLN A 71 -1.80 4.23 17.11
CA GLN A 71 -2.34 3.04 16.47
C GLN A 71 -2.00 1.79 17.29
N VAL A 72 -0.74 1.64 17.72
CA VAL A 72 -0.30 0.50 18.55
C VAL A 72 -1.07 0.46 19.88
N ILE A 73 -1.21 1.60 20.54
CA ILE A 73 -1.97 1.70 21.79
C ILE A 73 -3.44 1.33 21.57
N THR A 74 -4.07 1.85 20.53
CA THR A 74 -5.47 1.57 20.22
C THR A 74 -5.69 0.09 19.90
N MET A 75 -4.77 -0.51 19.13
CA MET A 75 -4.82 -1.96 18.84
C MET A 75 -4.66 -2.79 20.12
N ALA A 76 -3.75 -2.40 21.03
CA ALA A 76 -3.56 -3.08 22.30
C ALA A 76 -4.80 -2.97 23.21
N ILE A 77 -5.43 -1.80 23.28
CA ILE A 77 -6.68 -1.61 24.01
C ILE A 77 -7.78 -2.48 23.42
N LEU A 78 -7.98 -2.42 22.10
CA LEU A 78 -9.01 -3.20 21.42
C LEU A 78 -8.78 -4.72 21.60
N PHE A 79 -7.53 -5.18 21.52
CA PHE A 79 -7.18 -6.57 21.78
C PHE A 79 -7.61 -7.02 23.20
N ASN A 80 -7.31 -6.20 24.22
CA ASN A 80 -7.67 -6.51 25.58
C ASN A 80 -9.19 -6.46 25.84
N ILE A 81 -9.90 -5.56 25.17
CA ILE A 81 -11.38 -5.53 25.20
C ILE A 81 -11.94 -6.81 24.57
N LEU A 82 -11.49 -7.18 23.38
CA LEU A 82 -11.98 -8.36 22.67
C LEU A 82 -11.70 -9.69 23.41
N LYS A 83 -10.61 -9.76 24.19
CA LYS A 83 -10.31 -10.91 25.06
C LYS A 83 -11.41 -11.23 26.08
N LEU A 84 -12.28 -10.29 26.38
CA LEU A 84 -13.41 -10.54 27.29
C LEU A 84 -14.45 -11.51 26.70
N TRP A 85 -14.50 -11.64 25.36
CA TRP A 85 -15.48 -12.46 24.65
C TRP A 85 -14.84 -13.51 23.73
N ILE A 86 -13.59 -13.29 23.30
CA ILE A 86 -12.91 -14.13 22.33
C ILE A 86 -11.66 -14.74 22.97
N PRO A 87 -11.45 -16.07 22.88
CA PRO A 87 -10.22 -16.70 23.35
C PRO A 87 -8.98 -16.03 22.79
N GLN A 88 -7.99 -15.77 23.63
CA GLN A 88 -6.75 -15.09 23.25
C GLN A 88 -6.03 -15.76 22.07
N ALA A 89 -6.03 -17.10 22.02
CA ALA A 89 -5.43 -17.85 20.91
C ALA A 89 -6.08 -17.50 19.56
N ASN A 90 -7.39 -17.33 19.52
CA ASN A 90 -8.11 -16.97 18.31
C ASN A 90 -7.75 -15.54 17.87
N LEU A 91 -7.65 -14.60 18.80
CA LEU A 91 -7.22 -13.23 18.48
C LEU A 91 -5.78 -13.21 17.93
N LEU A 92 -4.88 -13.98 18.53
CA LEU A 92 -3.50 -14.09 18.05
C LEU A 92 -3.43 -14.72 16.65
N LEU A 93 -4.15 -15.81 16.41
CA LEU A 93 -4.10 -16.57 15.16
C LEU A 93 -4.90 -15.91 14.02
N LEU A 94 -6.05 -15.31 14.32
CA LEU A 94 -6.98 -14.84 13.29
C LEU A 94 -6.95 -13.33 13.09
N TRP A 95 -6.29 -12.59 13.95
CA TRP A 95 -6.15 -11.14 13.81
C TRP A 95 -4.70 -10.68 13.83
N VAL A 96 -3.93 -10.95 14.91
CA VAL A 96 -2.55 -10.44 15.05
C VAL A 96 -1.62 -11.02 13.98
N LEU A 97 -1.58 -12.35 13.87
CA LEU A 97 -0.71 -13.03 12.91
C LEU A 97 -1.01 -12.65 11.45
N PRO A 98 -2.26 -12.67 10.96
CA PRO A 98 -2.57 -12.19 9.60
C PRO A 98 -2.21 -10.72 9.39
N SER A 99 -2.40 -9.84 10.38
CA SER A 99 -2.02 -8.43 10.27
C SER A 99 -0.52 -8.26 10.08
N LEU A 100 0.31 -8.99 10.84
CA LEU A 100 1.75 -8.96 10.70
C LEU A 100 2.20 -9.51 9.34
N LEU A 101 1.64 -10.64 8.91
CA LEU A 101 1.95 -11.23 7.60
C LEU A 101 1.53 -10.29 6.45
N SER A 102 0.39 -9.61 6.58
CA SER A 102 -0.08 -8.63 5.60
C SER A 102 0.87 -7.44 5.46
N THR A 103 1.46 -6.95 6.56
CA THR A 103 2.43 -5.84 6.46
C THR A 103 3.70 -6.26 5.74
N VAL A 104 4.18 -7.48 5.96
CA VAL A 104 5.32 -8.05 5.22
C VAL A 104 4.98 -8.23 3.74
N GLN A 105 3.80 -8.77 3.43
CA GLN A 105 3.33 -8.96 2.08
C GLN A 105 3.20 -7.62 1.34
N LEU A 106 2.56 -6.64 1.96
CA LEU A 106 2.40 -5.29 1.39
C LEU A 106 3.76 -4.64 1.14
N PHE A 107 4.67 -4.68 2.12
CA PHE A 107 6.01 -4.14 1.95
C PHE A 107 6.78 -4.85 0.84
N TYR A 108 6.79 -6.18 0.83
CA TYR A 108 7.56 -6.94 -0.15
C TYR A 108 7.09 -6.70 -1.58
N PHE A 109 5.79 -6.83 -1.83
CA PHE A 109 5.24 -6.71 -3.19
C PHE A 109 4.88 -5.28 -3.60
N GLY A 110 4.52 -4.42 -2.64
CA GLY A 110 4.11 -3.06 -2.90
C GLY A 110 5.23 -2.03 -2.87
N THR A 111 6.34 -2.34 -2.17
CA THR A 111 7.44 -1.38 -1.97
C THR A 111 8.79 -1.97 -2.37
N TYR A 112 9.22 -3.03 -1.69
CA TYR A 112 10.58 -3.55 -1.85
C TYR A 112 10.85 -4.10 -3.25
N GLN A 113 10.06 -5.06 -3.71
CA GLN A 113 10.27 -5.71 -5.00
C GLN A 113 10.15 -4.75 -6.19
N PRO A 114 9.18 -3.84 -6.25
CA PRO A 114 9.08 -2.87 -7.33
C PRO A 114 10.26 -1.91 -7.41
N HIS A 115 10.78 -1.45 -6.27
CA HIS A 115 11.82 -0.41 -6.23
C HIS A 115 13.23 -0.92 -5.96
N LYS A 116 13.41 -2.23 -5.71
CA LYS A 116 14.73 -2.80 -5.45
C LYS A 116 15.63 -2.74 -6.67
N GLY A 117 16.84 -2.17 -6.49
CA GLY A 117 17.88 -2.06 -7.51
C GLY A 117 17.73 -0.80 -8.37
N GLU A 118 18.56 -0.72 -9.40
CA GLU A 118 18.56 0.42 -10.31
C GLU A 118 17.52 0.24 -11.42
N HIS A 119 16.85 1.31 -11.78
CA HIS A 119 15.84 1.36 -12.84
C HIS A 119 16.01 2.63 -13.67
N ASP A 120 16.16 2.48 -14.97
CA ASP A 120 16.37 3.58 -15.93
C ASP A 120 15.06 4.30 -16.31
N ASN A 121 13.93 3.91 -15.72
CA ASN A 121 12.64 4.51 -16.02
C ASN A 121 12.28 5.62 -15.03
N LYS A 122 11.39 6.53 -15.46
CA LYS A 122 10.97 7.72 -14.71
C LYS A 122 10.37 7.47 -13.32
N HIS A 123 9.90 6.25 -13.05
CA HIS A 123 9.27 5.87 -11.78
C HIS A 123 10.18 5.00 -10.91
N HIS A 124 11.41 4.76 -11.34
CA HIS A 124 12.37 3.90 -10.63
C HIS A 124 11.72 2.63 -10.09
N SER A 125 10.89 1.96 -10.92
CA SER A 125 10.08 0.82 -10.51
C SER A 125 9.94 -0.22 -11.61
N ARG A 126 9.60 -1.44 -11.21
CA ARG A 126 9.32 -2.56 -12.12
C ARG A 126 7.83 -2.76 -12.30
N SER A 127 7.48 -3.31 -13.46
CA SER A 127 6.20 -3.94 -13.67
C SER A 127 6.31 -5.45 -13.55
N GLN A 128 5.33 -6.08 -12.96
CA GLN A 128 5.17 -7.52 -13.03
C GLN A 128 4.74 -7.89 -14.45
N ARG A 129 5.37 -8.94 -15.03
CA ARG A 129 4.91 -9.49 -16.30
C ARG A 129 3.44 -9.92 -16.16
N ARG A 130 2.67 -9.84 -17.27
CA ARG A 130 1.20 -10.06 -17.35
C ARG A 130 0.74 -11.44 -16.87
N ASN A 131 0.96 -11.73 -15.61
CA ASN A 131 0.41 -12.90 -14.93
C ASN A 131 -0.60 -12.41 -13.89
N HIS A 132 -1.89 -12.38 -14.28
CA HIS A 132 -2.96 -11.86 -13.44
C HIS A 132 -3.16 -12.62 -12.15
N LEU A 133 -3.01 -13.95 -12.16
CA LEU A 133 -3.14 -14.74 -10.94
C LEU A 133 -2.00 -14.41 -9.96
N ALA A 134 -0.76 -14.38 -10.44
CA ALA A 134 0.37 -13.99 -9.61
C ALA A 134 0.23 -12.55 -9.11
N ALA A 135 -0.21 -11.61 -9.95
CA ALA A 135 -0.43 -10.22 -9.56
C ALA A 135 -1.51 -10.07 -8.49
N PHE A 136 -2.60 -10.86 -8.59
CA PHE A 136 -3.66 -10.85 -7.57
C PHE A 136 -3.18 -11.44 -6.24
N PHE A 137 -2.60 -12.65 -6.25
CA PHE A 137 -2.18 -13.33 -5.03
C PHE A 137 -0.94 -12.72 -4.38
N SER A 138 -0.07 -12.05 -5.13
CA SER A 138 1.08 -11.37 -4.54
C SER A 138 0.67 -10.22 -3.64
N CYS A 139 -0.14 -9.30 -4.11
CA CYS A 139 -0.77 -8.25 -3.29
C CYS A 139 -1.81 -7.48 -4.12
N TYR A 140 -2.93 -8.08 -4.46
CA TYR A 140 -4.07 -7.40 -5.11
C TYR A 140 -3.65 -6.50 -6.29
N PHE A 141 -2.86 -7.03 -7.24
CA PHE A 141 -2.34 -6.34 -8.42
C PHE A 141 -1.26 -5.25 -8.17
N PHE A 142 -0.68 -5.15 -6.97
CA PHE A 142 0.47 -4.27 -6.73
C PHE A 142 1.70 -4.60 -7.59
N GLY A 143 1.75 -5.77 -8.20
CA GLY A 143 2.77 -6.11 -9.17
C GLY A 143 2.79 -5.23 -10.43
N TYR A 144 1.69 -4.53 -10.73
CA TYR A 144 1.61 -3.49 -11.77
C TYR A 144 2.01 -2.12 -11.22
N HIS A 145 3.09 -2.07 -10.47
CA HIS A 145 3.50 -0.88 -9.72
C HIS A 145 3.96 0.26 -10.62
N TYR A 146 4.69 -0.06 -11.67
CA TYR A 146 5.07 0.92 -12.70
C TYR A 146 3.84 1.57 -13.34
N GLU A 147 2.87 0.77 -13.76
CA GLU A 147 1.63 1.24 -14.37
C GLU A 147 0.80 2.06 -13.39
N HIS A 148 0.85 1.72 -12.09
CA HIS A 148 0.20 2.49 -11.05
C HIS A 148 0.81 3.90 -10.92
N HIS A 149 2.13 4.02 -10.94
CA HIS A 149 2.80 5.32 -10.94
C HIS A 149 2.55 6.11 -12.23
N ASP A 150 2.53 5.42 -13.36
CA ASP A 150 2.33 6.06 -14.66
C ASP A 150 0.90 6.55 -14.87
N ALA A 151 -0.09 5.79 -14.39
CA ALA A 151 -1.51 6.08 -14.54
C ALA A 151 -2.27 5.97 -13.21
N PRO A 152 -2.00 6.84 -12.21
CA PRO A 152 -2.57 6.73 -10.87
C PRO A 152 -4.10 6.91 -10.83
N GLY A 153 -4.68 7.52 -11.87
CA GLY A 153 -6.13 7.62 -12.06
C GLY A 153 -6.81 6.36 -12.56
N VAL A 154 -6.06 5.29 -12.88
CA VAL A 154 -6.62 4.01 -13.30
C VAL A 154 -6.85 3.12 -12.07
N PRO A 155 -8.06 2.52 -11.91
CA PRO A 155 -8.32 1.60 -10.83
C PRO A 155 -7.36 0.40 -10.85
N TRP A 156 -6.90 -0.05 -9.68
CA TRP A 156 -5.91 -1.12 -9.55
C TRP A 156 -6.29 -2.42 -10.29
N TRP A 157 -7.57 -2.76 -10.39
CA TRP A 157 -8.06 -3.93 -11.12
C TRP A 157 -8.06 -3.77 -12.64
N ARG A 158 -7.70 -2.58 -13.16
CA ARG A 158 -7.58 -2.29 -14.59
C ARG A 158 -6.15 -1.95 -15.03
N LEU A 159 -5.18 -1.90 -14.13
CA LEU A 159 -3.79 -1.55 -14.45
C LEU A 159 -3.12 -2.51 -15.44
N TRP A 160 -3.60 -3.72 -15.52
CA TRP A 160 -3.12 -4.73 -16.48
C TRP A 160 -3.50 -4.43 -17.94
N ALA A 161 -4.54 -3.63 -18.16
CA ALA A 161 -4.98 -3.28 -19.49
C ALA A 161 -4.01 -2.26 -20.12
N PRO A 162 -3.79 -2.31 -21.44
CA PRO A 162 -3.04 -1.27 -22.13
C PRO A 162 -3.63 0.11 -21.82
N GLN A 163 -2.80 1.00 -21.34
CA GLN A 163 -3.21 2.39 -21.09
C GLN A 163 -3.14 3.15 -22.42
N PRO A 164 -4.10 4.04 -22.71
CA PRO A 164 -4.00 4.90 -23.89
C PRO A 164 -2.73 5.77 -23.78
N PRO A 165 -2.04 6.03 -24.91
CA PRO A 165 -0.88 6.89 -24.89
C PRO A 165 -1.23 8.25 -24.31
N LYS A 166 -0.44 8.72 -23.33
CA LYS A 166 -0.59 10.08 -22.79
C LYS A 166 -0.26 11.08 -23.90
N GLY A 167 -1.24 11.83 -24.34
CA GLY A 167 -1.02 12.94 -25.28
C GLY A 167 -1.73 12.87 -26.63
N GLY A 168 -2.77 12.10 -26.78
CA GLY A 168 -3.73 12.30 -27.87
C GLY A 168 -4.65 13.47 -27.53
N VAL A 169 -4.26 14.68 -27.90
CA VAL A 169 -5.21 15.75 -28.16
C VAL A 169 -6.09 15.20 -29.29
N GLN A 170 -7.33 14.91 -29.00
CA GLN A 170 -8.31 14.69 -30.03
C GLN A 170 -8.63 16.09 -30.58
N ASP A 171 -8.16 16.32 -31.82
CA ASP A 171 -8.64 17.42 -32.65
C ASP A 171 -10.12 17.26 -32.97
#